data_524e4a7f263e6b819c43ece0e0d004d8
#
_entry.id   524e4a7f263e6b819c43ece0e0d004d8
#
_cell.length_a   1.000
_cell.length_b   1.000
_cell.length_c   1.000
_cell.angle_alpha   90.00
_cell.angle_beta   90.00
_cell.angle_gamma   90.00
#
_symmetry.space_group_name_H-M   'P 1'
#
loop_
_entity.id
_entity.type
_entity.pdbx_description
1 polymer ?
#
loop_
_entity_poly.entity_id
_entity_poly.type
_entity_poly.pdbx_seq_one_letter_code
_entity_poly.pdbx_strand_id
1 'polypeptide(L)'
;MRKQFITLLLCLGSILGAQAQNERANQRAYAKALDVIGSSMSMLNHYFVDTINIDKMSRLGIDAMLQSLDPYTEYYSKEDNDKLKLLTTGEYAGIGAVITQRPDSTVIINEPMEGMPAALAGLKAGDHILEVNGKDYRKSTSDVVSAALKGAPGSAITILVQRLGEAKPRRISFVRKKIVVSPVPYYGLTPRGYGYISLTSFTNSAANEVRSALLDMKSKHNIKGLILDLRGNGGGLLDEAVKIVSLFVPEGTVVVNTKGRPELKLNETFRTKLKPIDTTLPLVVLINGESASASEIVAGALQDMDRAVIVGRKSFGKGLVQSTLSLPHEGTLKLTTAKYYIPSGRCIQRLDYHESRLGREAKETPDSLKALFHTAAGRPVRDAGGIVPDVSIQKDSLPTMLYYLSYNPDVFDWVTKYTLKHTKIDSPQAFALTDSEYADFVDMLKSKKFDYDRQSLKALDKLKEIAEFEGHLDRHAKMLVDSLRSALEPNLGKDLESMKTHVKKYLEGSIVSRYYYRRGVIERELITDPIMKEADSLLSDEVRYRNILKPSK
;
A
#
# COMPACT_ATOMS: atom_id res chain seq x y z
N MET A 1 -58.13 -23.14 7.38
CA MET A 1 -56.88 -23.87 7.11
C MET A 1 -56.70 -24.25 5.62
N ARG A 2 -57.64 -24.92 4.94
CA ARG A 2 -57.46 -25.33 3.53
C ARG A 2 -57.26 -24.17 2.53
N LYS A 3 -57.96 -23.04 2.68
CA LYS A 3 -57.81 -21.86 1.81
C LYS A 3 -56.46 -21.13 2.01
N GLN A 4 -55.94 -21.06 3.22
CA GLN A 4 -54.65 -20.45 3.51
C GLN A 4 -53.48 -21.29 2.98
N PHE A 5 -53.62 -22.63 2.97
CA PHE A 5 -52.61 -23.53 2.41
C PHE A 5 -52.53 -23.44 0.87
N ILE A 6 -53.68 -23.26 0.19
CA ILE A 6 -53.75 -23.09 -1.27
C ILE A 6 -53.14 -21.74 -1.68
N THR A 7 -53.39 -20.67 -0.92
CA THR A 7 -52.80 -19.35 -1.19
C THR A 7 -51.28 -19.37 -0.99
N LEU A 8 -50.79 -20.08 0.04
CA LEU A 8 -49.34 -20.20 0.28
C LEU A 8 -48.64 -21.02 -0.84
N LEU A 9 -49.30 -22.09 -1.33
CA LEU A 9 -48.78 -22.89 -2.47
C LEU A 9 -48.75 -22.08 -3.79
N LEU A 10 -49.77 -21.26 -4.04
CA LEU A 10 -49.81 -20.37 -5.21
C LEU A 10 -48.76 -19.27 -5.14
N CYS A 11 -48.53 -18.71 -3.97
CA CYS A 11 -47.44 -17.73 -3.76
C CYS A 11 -46.05 -18.35 -3.92
N LEU A 12 -45.82 -19.57 -3.40
CA LEU A 12 -44.56 -20.30 -3.62
C LEU A 12 -44.35 -20.66 -5.10
N GLY A 13 -45.40 -21.11 -5.78
CA GLY A 13 -45.34 -21.40 -7.22
C GLY A 13 -45.06 -20.18 -8.09
N SER A 14 -45.60 -19.01 -7.74
CA SER A 14 -45.33 -17.76 -8.45
C SER A 14 -43.91 -17.26 -8.19
N ILE A 15 -43.35 -17.41 -7.00
CA ILE A 15 -41.96 -17.03 -6.66
C ILE A 15 -40.99 -17.96 -7.39
N LEU A 16 -41.21 -19.26 -7.39
CA LEU A 16 -40.37 -20.23 -8.12
C LEU A 16 -40.44 -20.01 -9.66
N GLY A 17 -41.63 -19.69 -10.18
CA GLY A 17 -41.83 -19.35 -11.58
C GLY A 17 -41.12 -18.07 -11.98
N ALA A 18 -41.15 -17.05 -11.15
CA ALA A 18 -40.47 -15.78 -11.38
C ALA A 18 -38.92 -15.94 -11.32
N GLN A 19 -38.38 -16.76 -10.41
CA GLN A 19 -36.96 -17.07 -10.34
C GLN A 19 -36.48 -17.83 -11.58
N ALA A 20 -37.23 -18.89 -12.01
CA ALA A 20 -36.89 -19.64 -13.22
C ALA A 20 -36.95 -18.78 -14.50
N GLN A 21 -37.88 -17.85 -14.57
CA GLN A 21 -38.00 -16.91 -15.70
C GLN A 21 -36.85 -15.90 -15.71
N ASN A 22 -36.41 -15.42 -14.56
CA ASN A 22 -35.24 -14.54 -14.42
C ASN A 22 -33.92 -15.25 -14.79
N GLU A 23 -33.75 -16.52 -14.37
CA GLU A 23 -32.57 -17.31 -14.75
C GLU A 23 -32.51 -17.55 -16.27
N ARG A 24 -33.63 -17.88 -16.91
CA ARG A 24 -33.71 -18.05 -18.37
C ARG A 24 -33.45 -16.75 -19.12
N ALA A 25 -33.91 -15.60 -18.60
CA ALA A 25 -33.64 -14.30 -19.18
C ALA A 25 -32.15 -13.95 -19.10
N ASN A 26 -31.52 -14.21 -17.95
CA ASN A 26 -30.08 -14.01 -17.74
C ASN A 26 -29.24 -14.92 -18.67
N GLN A 27 -29.59 -16.20 -18.80
CA GLN A 27 -28.89 -17.13 -19.70
C GLN A 27 -28.97 -16.67 -21.16
N ARG A 28 -30.13 -16.20 -21.63
CA ARG A 28 -30.29 -15.64 -22.99
C ARG A 28 -29.49 -14.37 -23.20
N ALA A 29 -29.49 -13.47 -22.20
CA ALA A 29 -28.69 -12.24 -22.26
C ALA A 29 -27.18 -12.56 -22.32
N TYR A 30 -26.73 -13.53 -21.52
CA TYR A 30 -25.34 -14.00 -21.53
C TYR A 30 -24.94 -14.60 -22.90
N ALA A 31 -25.74 -15.51 -23.45
CA ALA A 31 -25.48 -16.11 -24.76
C ALA A 31 -25.40 -15.04 -25.85
N LYS A 32 -26.37 -14.11 -25.89
CA LYS A 32 -26.37 -12.98 -26.84
C LYS A 32 -25.11 -12.11 -26.69
N ALA A 33 -24.68 -11.83 -25.47
CA ALA A 33 -23.48 -11.04 -25.22
C ALA A 33 -22.21 -11.73 -25.78
N LEU A 34 -22.08 -13.05 -25.56
CA LEU A 34 -20.96 -13.83 -26.10
C LEU A 34 -20.95 -13.82 -27.64
N ASP A 35 -22.12 -14.01 -28.29
CA ASP A 35 -22.23 -13.97 -29.74
C ASP A 35 -21.82 -12.61 -30.32
N VAL A 36 -22.25 -11.51 -29.68
CA VAL A 36 -21.92 -10.15 -30.13
C VAL A 36 -20.42 -9.88 -29.96
N ILE A 37 -19.84 -10.22 -28.79
CA ILE A 37 -18.41 -10.03 -28.52
C ILE A 37 -17.57 -10.86 -29.51
N GLY A 38 -17.87 -12.14 -29.66
CA GLY A 38 -17.14 -13.04 -30.56
C GLY A 38 -17.22 -12.60 -32.01
N SER A 39 -18.43 -12.25 -32.51
CA SER A 39 -18.64 -11.76 -33.87
C SER A 39 -17.90 -10.42 -34.09
N SER A 40 -17.95 -9.50 -33.11
CA SER A 40 -17.25 -8.21 -33.20
C SER A 40 -15.75 -8.42 -33.32
N MET A 41 -15.16 -9.29 -32.50
CA MET A 41 -13.73 -9.62 -32.58
C MET A 41 -13.34 -10.25 -33.90
N SER A 42 -14.17 -11.17 -34.43
CA SER A 42 -13.95 -11.78 -35.73
C SER A 42 -13.99 -10.75 -36.87
N MET A 43 -14.99 -9.86 -36.84
CA MET A 43 -15.14 -8.80 -37.86
C MET A 43 -13.98 -7.80 -37.79
N LEU A 44 -13.57 -7.38 -36.61
CA LEU A 44 -12.41 -6.50 -36.43
C LEU A 44 -11.13 -7.13 -36.96
N ASN A 45 -10.89 -8.40 -36.64
CA ASN A 45 -9.70 -9.11 -37.14
C ASN A 45 -9.69 -9.25 -38.66
N HIS A 46 -10.86 -9.31 -39.29
CA HIS A 46 -10.98 -9.56 -40.74
C HIS A 46 -11.07 -8.27 -41.58
N TYR A 47 -11.75 -7.24 -41.05
CA TYR A 47 -12.11 -6.05 -41.84
C TYR A 47 -11.44 -4.75 -41.40
N PHE A 48 -10.77 -4.73 -40.23
CA PHE A 48 -10.11 -3.49 -39.78
C PHE A 48 -8.94 -3.14 -40.73
N VAL A 49 -8.78 -1.86 -41.02
CA VAL A 49 -7.83 -1.35 -42.02
C VAL A 49 -6.37 -1.73 -41.73
N ASP A 50 -6.00 -1.80 -40.43
CA ASP A 50 -4.65 -2.17 -40.02
C ASP A 50 -4.64 -3.53 -39.32
N THR A 51 -3.46 -4.16 -39.22
CA THR A 51 -3.27 -5.39 -38.46
C THR A 51 -3.48 -5.15 -36.98
N ILE A 52 -4.39 -5.91 -36.36
CA ILE A 52 -4.67 -5.82 -34.93
C ILE A 52 -4.06 -7.00 -34.17
N ASN A 53 -3.68 -6.73 -32.91
CA ASN A 53 -3.28 -7.78 -31.98
C ASN A 53 -4.49 -8.20 -31.15
N ILE A 54 -5.03 -9.39 -31.45
CA ILE A 54 -6.25 -9.93 -30.82
C ILE A 54 -6.07 -10.14 -29.33
N ASP A 55 -4.89 -10.64 -28.87
CA ASP A 55 -4.63 -10.89 -27.45
C ASP A 55 -4.65 -9.57 -26.64
N LYS A 56 -3.97 -8.54 -27.18
CA LYS A 56 -3.96 -7.21 -26.57
C LYS A 56 -5.36 -6.59 -26.53
N MET A 57 -6.13 -6.73 -27.59
CA MET A 57 -7.49 -6.19 -27.67
C MET A 57 -8.44 -6.94 -26.72
N SER A 58 -8.34 -8.27 -26.66
CA SER A 58 -9.09 -9.10 -25.69
C SER A 58 -8.80 -8.69 -24.26
N ARG A 59 -7.51 -8.49 -23.95
CA ARG A 59 -7.08 -8.03 -22.61
C ARG A 59 -7.70 -6.69 -22.26
N LEU A 60 -7.64 -5.71 -23.16
CA LEU A 60 -8.26 -4.39 -22.94
C LEU A 60 -9.76 -4.47 -22.70
N GLY A 61 -10.46 -5.34 -23.45
CA GLY A 61 -11.90 -5.58 -23.26
C GLY A 61 -12.21 -6.20 -21.89
N ILE A 62 -11.45 -7.22 -21.49
CA ILE A 62 -11.59 -7.86 -20.18
C ILE A 62 -11.32 -6.83 -19.06
N ASP A 63 -10.21 -6.11 -19.13
CA ASP A 63 -9.83 -5.13 -18.11
C ASP A 63 -10.91 -4.02 -17.98
N ALA A 64 -11.48 -3.53 -19.09
CA ALA A 64 -12.56 -2.55 -19.08
C ALA A 64 -13.84 -3.10 -18.41
N MET A 65 -14.23 -4.34 -18.70
CA MET A 65 -15.37 -4.98 -18.03
C MET A 65 -15.14 -5.12 -16.51
N LEU A 66 -13.96 -5.53 -16.09
CA LEU A 66 -13.64 -5.74 -14.68
C LEU A 66 -13.57 -4.42 -13.91
N GLN A 67 -12.93 -3.40 -14.47
CA GLN A 67 -12.83 -2.05 -13.90
C GLN A 67 -14.20 -1.38 -13.70
N SER A 68 -15.22 -1.75 -14.50
CA SER A 68 -16.58 -1.26 -14.30
C SER A 68 -17.24 -1.79 -13.02
N LEU A 69 -16.69 -2.83 -12.39
CA LEU A 69 -17.23 -3.44 -11.16
C LEU A 69 -16.63 -2.81 -9.91
N ASP A 70 -15.30 -2.89 -9.80
CA ASP A 70 -14.48 -2.31 -8.73
C ASP A 70 -12.99 -2.36 -9.14
N PRO A 71 -12.08 -1.64 -8.46
CA PRO A 71 -10.65 -1.60 -8.83
C PRO A 71 -9.86 -2.84 -8.37
N TYR A 72 -10.47 -3.82 -7.72
CA TYR A 72 -9.79 -4.99 -7.14
C TYR A 72 -10.06 -6.27 -7.91
N THR A 73 -11.08 -6.25 -8.79
CA THR A 73 -11.41 -7.35 -9.69
C THR A 73 -10.50 -7.26 -10.91
N GLU A 74 -9.59 -8.24 -11.05
CA GLU A 74 -8.49 -8.20 -12.01
C GLU A 74 -8.33 -9.54 -12.71
N TYR A 75 -7.90 -9.50 -13.97
CA TYR A 75 -7.50 -10.66 -14.75
C TYR A 75 -5.96 -10.76 -14.80
N TYR A 76 -5.44 -11.94 -14.53
CA TYR A 76 -4.04 -12.30 -14.64
C TYR A 76 -3.89 -13.33 -15.76
N SER A 77 -3.09 -13.01 -16.78
CA SER A 77 -2.69 -13.99 -17.79
C SER A 77 -1.69 -14.98 -17.19
N LYS A 78 -1.33 -16.01 -17.94
CA LYS A 78 -0.26 -16.94 -17.56
C LYS A 78 1.04 -16.21 -17.18
N GLU A 79 1.40 -15.19 -17.99
CA GLU A 79 2.60 -14.38 -17.80
C GLU A 79 2.54 -13.49 -16.54
N ASP A 80 1.31 -13.09 -16.14
CA ASP A 80 1.08 -12.26 -14.96
C ASP A 80 0.98 -13.07 -13.64
N ASN A 81 0.90 -14.40 -13.71
CA ASN A 81 0.75 -15.26 -12.52
C ASN A 81 1.89 -15.09 -11.50
N ASP A 82 3.09 -14.74 -11.95
CA ASP A 82 4.21 -14.41 -11.05
C ASP A 82 3.91 -13.19 -10.15
N LYS A 83 3.14 -12.21 -10.66
CA LYS A 83 2.71 -11.05 -9.85
C LYS A 83 1.73 -11.48 -8.75
N LEU A 84 0.77 -12.34 -9.09
CA LEU A 84 -0.18 -12.88 -8.13
C LEU A 84 0.52 -13.74 -7.06
N LYS A 85 1.50 -14.56 -7.48
CA LYS A 85 2.32 -15.36 -6.58
C LYS A 85 3.11 -14.48 -5.61
N LEU A 86 3.72 -13.40 -6.09
CA LEU A 86 4.45 -12.45 -5.24
C LEU A 86 3.54 -11.85 -4.16
N LEU A 87 2.30 -11.49 -4.51
CA LEU A 87 1.33 -10.92 -3.55
C LEU A 87 0.93 -11.90 -2.43
N THR A 88 0.91 -13.20 -2.72
CA THR A 88 0.46 -14.24 -1.76
C THR A 88 1.58 -14.90 -1.00
N THR A 89 2.72 -15.12 -1.65
CA THR A 89 3.87 -15.84 -1.06
C THR A 89 5.03 -14.93 -0.69
N GLY A 90 5.09 -13.71 -1.23
CA GLY A 90 6.27 -12.86 -1.12
C GLY A 90 7.48 -13.35 -1.93
N GLU A 91 7.29 -14.32 -2.84
CA GLU A 91 8.36 -15.00 -3.54
C GLU A 91 8.40 -14.67 -5.04
N TYR A 92 9.58 -14.46 -5.56
CA TYR A 92 9.82 -14.40 -7.00
C TYR A 92 11.23 -14.90 -7.34
N ALA A 93 11.50 -15.20 -8.60
CA ALA A 93 12.81 -15.61 -9.04
C ALA A 93 13.51 -14.47 -9.79
N GLY A 94 14.70 -14.07 -9.30
CA GLY A 94 15.39 -12.89 -9.86
C GLY A 94 16.67 -12.52 -9.12
N ILE A 95 16.97 -11.23 -9.10
CA ILE A 95 18.22 -10.69 -8.55
C ILE A 95 18.09 -10.10 -7.14
N GLY A 96 16.90 -9.78 -6.65
CA GLY A 96 16.69 -9.16 -5.34
C GLY A 96 17.14 -7.69 -5.32
N ALA A 97 16.57 -6.88 -6.21
CA ALA A 97 16.76 -5.43 -6.24
C ALA A 97 15.49 -4.72 -6.69
N VAL A 98 15.27 -3.52 -6.16
CA VAL A 98 14.29 -2.57 -6.67
C VAL A 98 14.95 -1.74 -7.78
N ILE A 99 14.28 -1.61 -8.92
CA ILE A 99 14.73 -0.79 -10.04
C ILE A 99 13.76 0.37 -10.26
N THR A 100 14.27 1.48 -10.79
CA THR A 100 13.47 2.66 -11.10
C THR A 100 13.85 3.21 -12.47
N GLN A 101 12.87 3.62 -13.27
CA GLN A 101 13.08 4.34 -14.52
C GLN A 101 13.25 5.82 -14.23
N ARG A 102 14.28 6.43 -14.80
CA ARG A 102 14.55 7.87 -14.71
C ARG A 102 13.83 8.63 -15.84
N PRO A 103 13.67 9.95 -15.71
CA PRO A 103 13.06 10.79 -16.78
C PRO A 103 13.80 10.72 -18.13
N ASP A 104 15.09 10.45 -18.12
CA ASP A 104 15.93 10.26 -19.32
C ASP A 104 15.77 8.86 -19.95
N SER A 105 14.77 8.10 -19.52
CA SER A 105 14.49 6.73 -19.94
C SER A 105 15.54 5.69 -19.56
N THR A 106 16.53 6.03 -18.74
CA THR A 106 17.46 5.03 -18.19
C THR A 106 16.84 4.30 -16.99
N VAL A 107 17.22 3.04 -16.79
CA VAL A 107 16.79 2.25 -15.62
C VAL A 107 17.97 2.07 -14.69
N ILE A 108 17.76 2.38 -13.42
CA ILE A 108 18.77 2.26 -12.39
C ILE A 108 18.41 1.21 -11.33
N ILE A 109 19.42 0.67 -10.66
CA ILE A 109 19.22 -0.01 -9.38
C ILE A 109 18.87 1.08 -8.36
N ASN A 110 17.63 1.07 -7.87
CA ASN A 110 17.19 1.99 -6.82
C ASN A 110 17.69 1.52 -5.46
N GLU A 111 17.46 0.23 -5.15
CA GLU A 111 17.87 -0.39 -3.89
C GLU A 111 18.16 -1.89 -4.12
N PRO A 112 19.41 -2.36 -3.92
CA PRO A 112 19.70 -3.78 -3.81
C PRO A 112 19.23 -4.25 -2.42
N MET A 113 18.49 -5.37 -2.36
CA MET A 113 17.95 -5.89 -1.11
C MET A 113 19.05 -6.56 -0.28
N GLU A 114 19.05 -6.33 1.04
CA GLU A 114 20.04 -6.89 1.97
C GLU A 114 20.14 -8.43 1.86
N GLY A 115 21.36 -8.96 1.74
CA GLY A 115 21.60 -10.39 1.67
C GLY A 115 21.16 -11.07 0.37
N MET A 116 20.58 -10.35 -0.60
CA MET A 116 20.12 -10.89 -1.86
C MET A 116 21.22 -10.87 -2.95
N PRO A 117 21.07 -11.65 -4.04
CA PRO A 117 22.11 -11.82 -5.06
C PRO A 117 22.70 -10.51 -5.60
N ALA A 118 21.87 -9.52 -5.87
CA ALA A 118 22.30 -8.23 -6.39
C ALA A 118 23.25 -7.50 -5.41
N ALA A 119 22.88 -7.44 -4.13
CA ALA A 119 23.70 -6.82 -3.08
C ALA A 119 25.00 -7.60 -2.87
N LEU A 120 24.93 -8.93 -2.79
CA LEU A 120 26.10 -9.81 -2.61
C LEU A 120 27.07 -9.76 -3.79
N ALA A 121 26.56 -9.56 -5.01
CA ALA A 121 27.38 -9.38 -6.22
C ALA A 121 28.00 -7.97 -6.33
N GLY A 122 27.66 -7.05 -5.41
CA GLY A 122 28.23 -5.70 -5.38
C GLY A 122 27.51 -4.69 -6.29
N LEU A 123 26.28 -4.99 -6.75
CA LEU A 123 25.39 -3.96 -7.32
C LEU A 123 25.04 -2.95 -6.23
N LYS A 124 25.04 -1.67 -6.60
CA LYS A 124 24.77 -0.56 -5.68
C LYS A 124 23.61 0.29 -6.19
N ALA A 125 22.96 0.97 -5.27
CA ALA A 125 22.00 2.00 -5.64
C ALA A 125 22.67 3.07 -6.50
N GLY A 126 22.00 3.46 -7.60
CA GLY A 126 22.53 4.39 -8.60
C GLY A 126 23.31 3.72 -9.75
N ASP A 127 23.48 2.40 -9.75
CA ASP A 127 24.03 1.70 -10.91
C ASP A 127 23.02 1.77 -12.07
N HIS A 128 23.41 2.41 -13.19
CA HIS A 128 22.61 2.45 -14.42
C HIS A 128 22.73 1.14 -15.19
N ILE A 129 21.65 0.47 -15.45
CA ILE A 129 21.62 -0.81 -16.19
C ILE A 129 21.76 -0.50 -17.68
N LEU A 130 22.86 -0.94 -18.29
CA LEU A 130 23.14 -0.77 -19.71
C LEU A 130 22.79 -2.02 -20.52
N GLU A 131 23.23 -3.20 -20.03
CA GLU A 131 23.00 -4.48 -20.70
C GLU A 131 22.63 -5.55 -19.68
N VAL A 132 21.82 -6.51 -20.12
CA VAL A 132 21.55 -7.76 -19.41
C VAL A 132 21.81 -8.93 -20.36
N ASN A 133 22.73 -9.82 -20.00
CA ASN A 133 23.17 -10.97 -20.83
C ASN A 133 23.59 -10.56 -22.26
N GLY A 134 24.25 -9.40 -22.40
CA GLY A 134 24.75 -8.89 -23.68
C GLY A 134 23.71 -8.17 -24.54
N LYS A 135 22.43 -8.11 -24.13
CA LYS A 135 21.39 -7.35 -24.79
C LYS A 135 21.32 -5.92 -24.22
N ASP A 136 21.25 -4.92 -25.09
CA ASP A 136 21.16 -3.49 -24.72
C ASP A 136 19.76 -3.13 -24.18
N TYR A 137 19.73 -2.41 -23.05
CA TYR A 137 18.52 -1.94 -22.37
C TYR A 137 18.52 -0.44 -22.05
N ARG A 138 19.46 0.35 -22.63
CA ARG A 138 19.63 1.79 -22.31
C ARG A 138 18.39 2.65 -22.52
N LYS A 139 17.51 2.26 -23.45
CA LYS A 139 16.26 2.98 -23.78
C LYS A 139 15.01 2.13 -23.54
N SER A 140 15.13 1.14 -22.66
CA SER A 140 14.01 0.23 -22.36
C SER A 140 13.22 0.74 -21.15
N THR A 141 11.94 0.36 -21.08
CA THR A 141 11.12 0.64 -19.90
C THR A 141 11.52 -0.25 -18.71
N SER A 142 11.20 0.19 -17.51
CA SER A 142 11.44 -0.58 -16.28
C SER A 142 10.82 -1.98 -16.32
N ASP A 143 9.65 -2.15 -16.94
CA ASP A 143 8.99 -3.45 -17.07
C ASP A 143 9.79 -4.42 -17.94
N VAL A 144 10.32 -3.94 -19.07
CA VAL A 144 11.16 -4.73 -19.99
C VAL A 144 12.47 -5.14 -19.31
N VAL A 145 13.11 -4.22 -18.58
CA VAL A 145 14.32 -4.52 -17.80
C VAL A 145 14.01 -5.49 -16.66
N SER A 146 12.92 -5.27 -15.95
CA SER A 146 12.48 -6.17 -14.86
C SER A 146 12.26 -7.60 -15.35
N ALA A 147 11.63 -7.77 -16.51
CA ALA A 147 11.46 -9.09 -17.12
C ALA A 147 12.81 -9.76 -17.45
N ALA A 148 13.79 -8.99 -17.94
CA ALA A 148 15.13 -9.51 -18.24
C ALA A 148 15.94 -9.87 -16.99
N LEU A 149 15.72 -9.18 -15.87
CA LEU A 149 16.37 -9.46 -14.59
C LEU A 149 15.80 -10.70 -13.89
N LYS A 150 14.53 -11.03 -14.14
CA LYS A 150 13.89 -12.27 -13.68
C LYS A 150 14.41 -13.49 -14.46
N GLY A 151 14.16 -14.68 -13.94
CA GLY A 151 14.50 -15.94 -14.57
C GLY A 151 14.62 -17.08 -13.58
N ALA A 152 14.79 -18.31 -14.06
CA ALA A 152 14.82 -19.50 -13.21
C ALA A 152 15.89 -19.40 -12.10
N PRO A 153 15.56 -19.81 -10.85
CA PRO A 153 16.57 -19.92 -9.80
C PRO A 153 17.73 -20.81 -10.25
N GLY A 154 18.96 -20.42 -9.95
CA GLY A 154 20.17 -21.13 -10.38
C GLY A 154 20.68 -20.70 -11.76
N SER A 155 19.92 -19.92 -12.54
CA SER A 155 20.39 -19.42 -13.84
C SER A 155 21.39 -18.28 -13.69
N ALA A 156 22.45 -18.30 -14.50
CA ALA A 156 23.43 -17.22 -14.54
C ALA A 156 22.85 -15.95 -15.16
N ILE A 157 23.30 -14.81 -14.66
CA ILE A 157 22.99 -13.48 -15.21
C ILE A 157 24.27 -12.64 -15.23
N THR A 158 24.43 -11.86 -16.30
CA THR A 158 25.49 -10.86 -16.42
C THR A 158 24.87 -9.52 -16.71
N ILE A 159 25.19 -8.52 -15.89
CA ILE A 159 24.68 -7.15 -16.02
C ILE A 159 25.86 -6.22 -16.27
N LEU A 160 25.77 -5.38 -17.29
CA LEU A 160 26.67 -4.25 -17.52
C LEU A 160 26.03 -3.01 -16.93
N VAL A 161 26.71 -2.38 -15.99
CA VAL A 161 26.22 -1.17 -15.31
C VAL A 161 27.23 -0.04 -15.44
N GLN A 162 26.71 1.21 -15.55
CA GLN A 162 27.50 2.41 -15.36
C GLN A 162 27.28 2.91 -13.94
N ARG A 163 28.34 2.94 -13.17
CA ARG A 163 28.32 3.46 -11.80
C ARG A 163 28.73 4.92 -11.80
N LEU A 164 28.04 5.72 -11.02
CA LEU A 164 28.36 7.14 -10.84
C LEU A 164 29.81 7.27 -10.31
N GLY A 165 30.60 8.18 -10.92
CA GLY A 165 32.01 8.40 -10.56
C GLY A 165 33.01 7.42 -11.19
N GLU A 166 32.58 6.37 -11.89
CA GLU A 166 33.46 5.47 -12.62
C GLU A 166 33.54 5.84 -14.11
N ALA A 167 34.74 5.86 -14.67
CA ALA A 167 34.95 6.25 -16.06
C ALA A 167 34.50 5.17 -17.08
N LYS A 168 34.46 3.90 -16.68
CA LYS A 168 34.10 2.77 -17.55
C LYS A 168 32.97 1.94 -16.93
N PRO A 169 32.06 1.40 -17.77
CA PRO A 169 31.06 0.46 -17.32
C PRO A 169 31.67 -0.78 -16.69
N ARG A 170 30.97 -1.32 -15.71
CA ARG A 170 31.35 -2.52 -14.94
C ARG A 170 30.46 -3.70 -15.30
N ARG A 171 31.05 -4.84 -15.60
CA ARG A 171 30.35 -6.11 -15.84
C ARG A 171 30.31 -6.92 -14.55
N ILE A 172 29.09 -7.29 -14.12
CA ILE A 172 28.87 -8.04 -12.88
C ILE A 172 28.09 -9.30 -13.25
N SER A 173 28.65 -10.48 -12.89
CA SER A 173 28.06 -11.79 -13.16
C SER A 173 27.77 -12.53 -11.86
N PHE A 174 26.57 -13.09 -11.75
CA PHE A 174 26.11 -13.84 -10.58
C PHE A 174 24.96 -14.78 -10.95
N VAL A 175 24.37 -15.43 -9.96
CA VAL A 175 23.31 -16.42 -10.17
C VAL A 175 22.01 -15.90 -9.57
N ARG A 176 20.92 -15.99 -10.35
CA ARG A 176 19.56 -15.68 -9.85
C ARG A 176 19.18 -16.65 -8.77
N LYS A 177 18.41 -16.19 -7.81
CA LYS A 177 17.86 -17.03 -6.73
C LYS A 177 16.35 -16.85 -6.61
N LYS A 178 15.73 -17.76 -5.89
CA LYS A 178 14.43 -17.51 -5.30
C LYS A 178 14.59 -16.40 -4.27
N ILE A 179 13.93 -15.29 -4.48
CA ILE A 179 13.89 -14.14 -3.58
C ILE A 179 12.66 -14.29 -2.70
N VAL A 180 12.84 -14.20 -1.40
CA VAL A 180 11.77 -14.20 -0.41
C VAL A 180 11.79 -12.82 0.27
N VAL A 181 10.74 -12.06 0.05
CA VAL A 181 10.58 -10.75 0.69
C VAL A 181 9.90 -11.00 2.04
N SER A 182 10.64 -10.79 3.14
CA SER A 182 10.08 -10.94 4.48
C SER A 182 8.94 -9.96 4.72
N PRO A 183 7.75 -10.42 5.15
CA PRO A 183 6.67 -9.54 5.58
C PRO A 183 7.01 -8.79 6.88
N VAL A 184 8.01 -9.24 7.65
CA VAL A 184 8.51 -8.58 8.85
C VAL A 184 9.95 -8.10 8.60
N PRO A 185 10.15 -6.96 7.91
CA PRO A 185 11.50 -6.47 7.57
C PRO A 185 12.31 -6.04 8.81
N TYR A 186 11.64 -5.79 9.92
CA TYR A 186 12.28 -5.39 11.17
C TYR A 186 11.42 -5.73 12.38
N TYR A 187 12.06 -6.20 13.44
CA TYR A 187 11.53 -6.22 14.80
C TYR A 187 12.66 -5.90 15.79
N GLY A 188 12.31 -5.34 16.94
CA GLY A 188 13.27 -4.94 17.97
C GLY A 188 12.62 -4.22 19.13
N LEU A 189 13.40 -3.46 19.87
CA LEU A 189 12.93 -2.70 21.02
C LEU A 189 12.79 -1.21 20.67
N THR A 190 11.75 -0.57 21.22
CA THR A 190 11.65 0.89 21.24
C THR A 190 12.66 1.49 22.21
N PRO A 191 12.90 2.83 22.18
CA PRO A 191 13.77 3.49 23.16
C PRO A 191 13.42 3.22 24.63
N ARG A 192 12.15 2.96 24.93
CA ARG A 192 11.67 2.63 26.29
C ARG A 192 11.64 1.13 26.59
N GLY A 193 12.10 0.28 25.68
CA GLY A 193 12.21 -1.16 25.87
C GLY A 193 10.93 -1.95 25.59
N TYR A 194 9.93 -1.36 24.94
CA TYR A 194 8.77 -2.10 24.43
C TYR A 194 9.12 -2.83 23.13
N GLY A 195 8.44 -3.94 22.87
CA GLY A 195 8.60 -4.64 21.59
C GLY A 195 8.00 -3.82 20.44
N TYR A 196 8.65 -3.90 19.26
CA TYR A 196 8.16 -3.33 18.03
C TYR A 196 8.28 -4.36 16.90
N ILE A 197 7.23 -4.50 16.09
CA ILE A 197 7.21 -5.34 14.90
C ILE A 197 6.65 -4.52 13.74
N SER A 198 7.43 -4.39 12.66
CA SER A 198 6.97 -3.83 11.38
C SER A 198 6.42 -4.97 10.53
N LEU A 199 5.14 -4.91 10.16
CA LEU A 199 4.49 -5.88 9.28
C LEU A 199 4.04 -5.17 8.00
N THR A 200 4.66 -5.48 6.86
CA THR A 200 4.46 -4.78 5.58
C THR A 200 3.50 -5.46 4.62
N SER A 201 3.21 -6.75 4.83
CA SER A 201 2.26 -7.51 4.01
C SER A 201 1.78 -8.77 4.75
N PHE A 202 0.64 -9.32 4.30
CA PHE A 202 0.10 -10.58 4.84
C PHE A 202 0.34 -11.71 3.83
N THR A 203 1.61 -12.06 3.61
CA THR A 203 2.01 -13.26 2.86
C THR A 203 1.81 -14.52 3.71
N ASN A 204 1.93 -15.69 3.11
CA ASN A 204 1.73 -16.98 3.79
C ASN A 204 2.71 -17.29 4.95
N SER A 205 3.75 -16.47 5.14
CA SER A 205 4.70 -16.55 6.27
C SER A 205 4.44 -15.52 7.37
N ALA A 206 3.55 -14.54 7.14
CA ALA A 206 3.41 -13.36 7.98
C ALA A 206 3.13 -13.68 9.46
N ALA A 207 2.16 -14.56 9.73
CA ALA A 207 1.81 -14.92 11.10
C ALA A 207 2.94 -15.67 11.82
N ASN A 208 3.66 -16.52 11.10
CA ASN A 208 4.80 -17.25 11.66
C ASN A 208 5.96 -16.31 11.98
N GLU A 209 6.24 -15.33 11.12
CA GLU A 209 7.30 -14.35 11.36
C GLU A 209 6.96 -13.42 12.51
N VAL A 210 5.72 -12.90 12.59
CA VAL A 210 5.23 -12.11 13.74
C VAL A 210 5.31 -12.93 15.04
N ARG A 211 4.88 -14.20 14.98
CA ARG A 211 4.98 -15.13 16.12
C ARG A 211 6.41 -15.31 16.60
N SER A 212 7.33 -15.56 15.68
CA SER A 212 8.75 -15.78 15.97
C SER A 212 9.39 -14.51 16.57
N ALA A 213 9.12 -13.34 15.99
CA ALA A 213 9.60 -12.05 16.51
C ALA A 213 9.08 -11.77 17.93
N LEU A 214 7.79 -12.03 18.19
CA LEU A 214 7.20 -11.83 19.51
C LEU A 214 7.82 -12.77 20.56
N LEU A 215 7.99 -14.04 20.24
CA LEU A 215 8.62 -15.03 21.14
C LEU A 215 10.08 -14.69 21.42
N ASP A 216 10.84 -14.28 20.42
CA ASP A 216 12.23 -13.87 20.55
C ASP A 216 12.38 -12.68 21.51
N MET A 217 11.57 -11.63 21.31
CA MET A 217 11.60 -10.46 22.19
C MET A 217 11.13 -10.76 23.63
N LYS A 218 10.12 -11.63 23.79
CA LYS A 218 9.66 -12.06 25.13
C LYS A 218 10.74 -12.86 25.86
N SER A 219 11.44 -13.75 25.16
CA SER A 219 12.48 -14.61 25.77
C SER A 219 13.76 -13.84 26.11
N LYS A 220 14.19 -12.92 25.26
CA LYS A 220 15.45 -12.17 25.43
C LYS A 220 15.32 -10.92 26.28
N HIS A 221 14.17 -10.24 26.22
CA HIS A 221 14.02 -8.89 26.76
C HIS A 221 12.86 -8.73 27.74
N ASN A 222 12.03 -9.77 27.95
CA ASN A 222 10.86 -9.72 28.85
C ASN A 222 10.02 -8.45 28.65
N ILE A 223 9.68 -8.16 27.38
CA ILE A 223 8.95 -6.94 27.01
C ILE A 223 7.64 -6.78 27.77
N LYS A 224 7.31 -5.54 28.14
CA LYS A 224 6.10 -5.19 28.92
C LYS A 224 4.96 -4.62 28.07
N GLY A 225 5.13 -4.53 26.77
CA GLY A 225 4.16 -4.09 25.79
C GLY A 225 4.69 -4.29 24.39
N LEU A 226 3.82 -4.21 23.39
CA LEU A 226 4.14 -4.42 21.99
C LEU A 226 3.49 -3.35 21.12
N ILE A 227 4.22 -2.86 20.14
CA ILE A 227 3.75 -2.04 19.03
C ILE A 227 3.78 -2.90 17.77
N LEU A 228 2.61 -3.14 17.16
CA LEU A 228 2.48 -3.78 15.85
C LEU A 228 2.21 -2.68 14.80
N ASP A 229 3.18 -2.44 13.92
CA ASP A 229 3.09 -1.39 12.91
C ASP A 229 2.56 -1.96 11.58
N LEU A 230 1.35 -1.54 11.22
CA LEU A 230 0.65 -1.87 9.98
C LEU A 230 0.60 -0.68 9.01
N ARG A 231 1.32 0.39 9.25
CA ARG A 231 1.37 1.56 8.37
C ARG A 231 2.01 1.17 7.02
N GLY A 232 1.42 1.65 5.94
CA GLY A 232 1.86 1.29 4.58
C GLY A 232 1.54 -0.15 4.15
N ASN A 233 0.84 -0.94 4.98
CA ASN A 233 0.52 -2.32 4.68
C ASN A 233 -0.85 -2.43 3.99
N GLY A 234 -0.85 -2.68 2.68
CA GLY A 234 -2.06 -2.82 1.85
C GLY A 234 -2.87 -4.11 2.07
N GLY A 235 -2.44 -4.97 3.02
CA GLY A 235 -3.11 -6.23 3.34
C GLY A 235 -2.44 -7.48 2.76
N GLY A 236 -3.24 -8.44 2.35
CA GLY A 236 -2.84 -9.75 1.84
C GLY A 236 -3.84 -10.84 2.23
N LEU A 237 -3.34 -12.01 2.66
CA LEU A 237 -4.15 -13.17 2.97
C LEU A 237 -4.98 -12.98 4.26
N LEU A 238 -6.30 -13.17 4.15
CA LEU A 238 -7.24 -13.08 5.28
C LEU A 238 -6.89 -14.07 6.39
N ASP A 239 -6.53 -15.31 6.02
CA ASP A 239 -6.17 -16.34 7.01
C ASP A 239 -4.96 -15.94 7.86
N GLU A 240 -3.99 -15.22 7.27
CA GLU A 240 -2.83 -14.72 8.01
C GLU A 240 -3.24 -13.62 9.02
N ALA A 241 -4.19 -12.75 8.65
CA ALA A 241 -4.74 -11.78 9.60
C ALA A 241 -5.41 -12.48 10.80
N VAL A 242 -6.22 -13.52 10.55
CA VAL A 242 -6.85 -14.33 11.60
C VAL A 242 -5.81 -15.01 12.50
N LYS A 243 -4.74 -15.57 11.91
CA LYS A 243 -3.64 -16.19 12.67
C LYS A 243 -2.89 -15.16 13.53
N ILE A 244 -2.66 -13.94 13.02
CA ILE A 244 -2.00 -12.88 13.81
C ILE A 244 -2.88 -12.44 14.98
N VAL A 245 -4.18 -12.22 14.77
CA VAL A 245 -5.12 -11.93 15.86
C VAL A 245 -5.12 -13.07 16.89
N SER A 246 -5.01 -14.33 16.45
CA SER A 246 -4.95 -15.50 17.34
C SER A 246 -3.79 -15.46 18.34
N LEU A 247 -2.72 -14.71 18.06
CA LEU A 247 -1.57 -14.60 18.98
C LEU A 247 -1.93 -13.84 20.26
N PHE A 248 -3.00 -13.02 20.23
CA PHE A 248 -3.35 -12.06 21.25
C PHE A 248 -4.72 -12.25 21.90
N VAL A 249 -5.55 -13.14 21.38
CA VAL A 249 -6.91 -13.39 21.91
C VAL A 249 -7.18 -14.88 22.09
N PRO A 250 -8.14 -15.29 22.93
CA PRO A 250 -8.46 -16.69 23.18
C PRO A 250 -8.82 -17.44 21.88
N GLU A 251 -8.57 -18.75 21.88
CA GLU A 251 -9.00 -19.66 20.81
C GLU A 251 -10.53 -19.67 20.69
N GLY A 252 -11.05 -19.84 19.48
CA GLY A 252 -12.48 -19.83 19.17
C GLY A 252 -13.12 -18.45 19.00
N THR A 253 -12.35 -17.34 19.24
CA THR A 253 -12.84 -15.97 19.12
C THR A 253 -13.15 -15.64 17.65
N VAL A 254 -14.30 -15.01 17.37
CA VAL A 254 -14.67 -14.54 16.04
C VAL A 254 -13.79 -13.33 15.67
N VAL A 255 -13.11 -13.41 14.53
CA VAL A 255 -12.26 -12.33 14.01
C VAL A 255 -12.94 -11.55 12.90
N VAL A 256 -13.59 -12.27 11.98
CA VAL A 256 -14.25 -11.67 10.82
C VAL A 256 -15.31 -12.60 10.27
N ASN A 257 -16.41 -12.02 9.78
CA ASN A 257 -17.46 -12.71 9.02
C ASN A 257 -17.43 -12.22 7.57
N THR A 258 -17.61 -13.09 6.61
CA THR A 258 -17.81 -12.71 5.20
C THR A 258 -19.26 -12.93 4.79
N LYS A 259 -19.77 -12.04 3.93
CA LYS A 259 -21.11 -12.18 3.33
C LYS A 259 -20.98 -11.94 1.83
N GLY A 260 -21.22 -12.98 1.06
CA GLY A 260 -21.28 -12.97 -0.40
C GLY A 260 -22.71 -13.12 -0.90
N ARG A 261 -22.86 -13.57 -2.16
CA ARG A 261 -24.17 -13.91 -2.72
C ARG A 261 -24.77 -15.10 -1.98
N PRO A 262 -26.02 -15.02 -1.49
CA PRO A 262 -26.64 -16.08 -0.70
C PRO A 262 -26.68 -17.44 -1.43
N GLU A 263 -26.89 -17.41 -2.75
CA GLU A 263 -27.00 -18.59 -3.60
C GLU A 263 -25.69 -19.39 -3.68
N LEU A 264 -24.56 -18.71 -3.52
CA LEU A 264 -23.21 -19.32 -3.60
C LEU A 264 -22.69 -19.81 -2.24
N LYS A 265 -23.46 -19.59 -1.16
CA LYS A 265 -23.08 -19.97 0.22
C LYS A 265 -21.69 -19.49 0.62
N LEU A 266 -21.30 -18.28 0.18
CA LEU A 266 -20.00 -17.65 0.44
C LEU A 266 -19.95 -16.92 1.80
N ASN A 267 -20.88 -17.24 2.70
CA ASN A 267 -20.90 -16.70 4.05
C ASN A 267 -20.05 -17.58 4.96
N GLU A 268 -18.98 -17.03 5.49
CA GLU A 268 -18.06 -17.73 6.38
C GLU A 268 -17.80 -16.92 7.65
N THR A 269 -17.57 -17.63 8.75
CA THR A 269 -17.14 -17.06 10.03
C THR A 269 -15.73 -17.54 10.34
N PHE A 270 -14.78 -16.64 10.35
CA PHE A 270 -13.39 -16.92 10.66
C PHE A 270 -13.14 -16.71 12.15
N ARG A 271 -12.63 -17.77 12.79
CA ARG A 271 -12.33 -17.80 14.22
C ARG A 271 -10.86 -18.09 14.44
N THR A 272 -10.34 -17.62 15.58
CA THR A 272 -9.01 -18.00 16.03
C THR A 272 -8.91 -19.50 16.27
N LYS A 273 -7.82 -20.10 15.79
CA LYS A 273 -7.55 -21.56 15.88
C LYS A 273 -6.24 -21.87 16.59
N LEU A 274 -5.42 -20.85 16.88
CA LEU A 274 -4.11 -21.02 17.51
C LEU A 274 -4.22 -20.67 18.99
N LYS A 275 -3.46 -21.42 19.82
CA LYS A 275 -3.25 -21.03 21.22
C LYS A 275 -2.57 -19.66 21.27
N PRO A 276 -3.11 -18.69 22.01
CA PRO A 276 -2.51 -17.36 22.11
C PRO A 276 -1.13 -17.42 22.76
N ILE A 277 -0.26 -16.49 22.37
CA ILE A 277 1.04 -16.30 23.04
C ILE A 277 0.85 -15.46 24.30
N ASP A 278 0.04 -14.40 24.18
CA ASP A 278 -0.22 -13.51 25.33
C ASP A 278 -1.52 -12.73 25.12
N THR A 279 -2.48 -12.97 25.99
CA THR A 279 -3.77 -12.27 25.97
C THR A 279 -3.79 -11.00 26.81
N THR A 280 -2.72 -10.72 27.56
CA THR A 280 -2.66 -9.64 28.56
C THR A 280 -1.62 -8.57 28.24
N LEU A 281 -0.60 -8.88 27.44
CA LEU A 281 0.45 -7.93 27.05
C LEU A 281 -0.18 -6.66 26.45
N PRO A 282 0.07 -5.45 26.98
CA PRO A 282 -0.37 -4.21 26.37
C PRO A 282 0.02 -4.13 24.89
N LEU A 283 -0.95 -3.85 24.03
CA LEU A 283 -0.79 -3.89 22.58
C LEU A 283 -1.25 -2.58 21.95
N VAL A 284 -0.38 -1.96 21.18
CA VAL A 284 -0.69 -0.81 20.33
C VAL A 284 -0.57 -1.26 18.87
N VAL A 285 -1.54 -0.90 18.04
CA VAL A 285 -1.49 -1.14 16.59
C VAL A 285 -1.43 0.19 15.86
N LEU A 286 -0.40 0.39 15.03
CA LEU A 286 -0.25 1.60 14.22
C LEU A 286 -0.89 1.42 12.87
N ILE A 287 -1.68 2.41 12.44
CA ILE A 287 -2.32 2.44 11.12
C ILE A 287 -2.19 3.80 10.46
N ASN A 288 -2.31 3.82 9.13
CA ASN A 288 -2.43 5.03 8.32
C ASN A 288 -3.36 4.82 7.11
N GLY A 289 -3.51 5.81 6.26
CA GLY A 289 -4.39 5.75 5.08
C GLY A 289 -4.03 4.68 4.04
N GLU A 290 -2.87 4.04 4.16
CA GLU A 290 -2.42 2.94 3.32
C GLU A 290 -2.63 1.56 3.98
N SER A 291 -2.98 1.53 5.27
CA SER A 291 -3.37 0.30 5.98
C SER A 291 -4.72 -0.18 5.44
N ALA A 292 -4.74 -1.29 4.72
CA ALA A 292 -5.93 -1.75 4.00
C ALA A 292 -6.21 -3.25 4.20
N SER A 293 -7.48 -3.67 4.00
CA SER A 293 -7.87 -5.08 3.90
C SER A 293 -7.47 -5.91 5.14
N ALA A 294 -6.56 -6.90 5.02
CA ALA A 294 -6.08 -7.74 6.13
C ALA A 294 -5.52 -6.91 7.31
N SER A 295 -4.86 -5.77 7.05
CA SER A 295 -4.43 -4.83 8.09
C SER A 295 -5.62 -4.26 8.86
N GLU A 296 -6.71 -3.96 8.16
CA GLU A 296 -7.93 -3.44 8.77
C GLU A 296 -8.69 -4.53 9.53
N ILE A 297 -8.60 -5.78 9.10
CA ILE A 297 -9.13 -6.93 9.85
C ILE A 297 -8.40 -7.05 11.19
N VAL A 298 -7.07 -7.01 11.20
CA VAL A 298 -6.27 -7.09 12.43
C VAL A 298 -6.57 -5.91 13.36
N ALA A 299 -6.42 -4.68 12.84
CA ALA A 299 -6.63 -3.47 13.64
C ALA A 299 -8.07 -3.37 14.15
N GLY A 300 -9.05 -3.59 13.28
CA GLY A 300 -10.47 -3.48 13.60
C GLY A 300 -10.96 -4.58 14.53
N ALA A 301 -10.52 -5.82 14.36
CA ALA A 301 -10.88 -6.91 15.26
C ALA A 301 -10.32 -6.68 16.67
N LEU A 302 -9.04 -6.29 16.78
CA LEU A 302 -8.42 -5.99 18.07
C LEU A 302 -9.03 -4.74 18.74
N GLN A 303 -9.46 -3.73 17.95
CA GLN A 303 -10.21 -2.57 18.45
C GLN A 303 -11.58 -2.98 18.98
N ASP A 304 -12.35 -3.74 18.18
CA ASP A 304 -13.71 -4.16 18.54
C ASP A 304 -13.75 -5.09 19.77
N MET A 305 -12.67 -5.83 20.01
CA MET A 305 -12.49 -6.67 21.21
C MET A 305 -11.90 -5.92 22.41
N ASP A 306 -11.63 -4.62 22.29
CA ASP A 306 -10.93 -3.82 23.30
C ASP A 306 -9.57 -4.43 23.72
N ARG A 307 -8.91 -5.13 22.77
CA ARG A 307 -7.65 -5.84 23.02
C ARG A 307 -6.41 -5.00 22.77
N ALA A 308 -6.51 -4.03 21.86
CA ALA A 308 -5.43 -3.13 21.50
C ALA A 308 -5.92 -1.70 21.39
N VAL A 309 -5.03 -0.74 21.65
CA VAL A 309 -5.24 0.67 21.33
C VAL A 309 -4.73 0.92 19.90
N ILE A 310 -5.58 1.47 19.07
CA ILE A 310 -5.26 1.81 17.68
C ILE A 310 -4.77 3.25 17.62
N VAL A 311 -3.56 3.46 17.07
CA VAL A 311 -2.90 4.78 17.03
C VAL A 311 -2.53 5.15 15.60
N GLY A 312 -2.66 6.41 15.25
CA GLY A 312 -2.22 6.93 13.96
C GLY A 312 -3.30 7.68 13.20
N ARG A 313 -3.61 7.27 11.98
CA ARG A 313 -4.62 7.91 11.11
C ARG A 313 -5.60 6.89 10.58
N LYS A 314 -6.80 7.38 10.22
CA LYS A 314 -7.86 6.60 9.58
C LYS A 314 -7.30 5.72 8.47
N SER A 315 -7.68 4.45 8.46
CA SER A 315 -7.25 3.46 7.47
C SER A 315 -7.89 3.66 6.10
N PHE A 316 -7.53 2.84 5.14
CA PHE A 316 -7.97 2.96 3.74
C PHE A 316 -9.48 2.76 3.57
N GLY A 317 -10.08 1.77 4.23
CA GLY A 317 -11.50 1.44 4.12
C GLY A 317 -11.81 0.44 3.00
N LYS A 318 -11.06 -0.67 2.91
CA LYS A 318 -11.32 -1.77 1.99
C LYS A 318 -11.97 -2.93 2.74
N GLY A 319 -13.29 -3.05 2.63
CA GLY A 319 -14.12 -4.10 3.24
C GLY A 319 -14.57 -5.21 2.25
N LEU A 320 -13.83 -5.40 1.15
CA LEU A 320 -14.12 -6.36 0.09
C LEU A 320 -13.16 -7.55 0.13
N VAL A 321 -13.70 -8.74 -0.08
CA VAL A 321 -12.95 -10.01 -0.16
C VAL A 321 -12.83 -10.42 -1.62
N GLN A 322 -11.61 -10.71 -2.07
CA GLN A 322 -11.34 -11.26 -3.39
C GLN A 322 -11.05 -12.76 -3.27
N SER A 323 -11.61 -13.53 -4.22
CA SER A 323 -11.28 -14.93 -4.46
C SER A 323 -10.63 -15.09 -5.83
N THR A 324 -9.75 -16.06 -5.98
CA THR A 324 -9.12 -16.40 -7.26
C THR A 324 -9.85 -17.57 -7.90
N LEU A 325 -10.20 -17.42 -9.18
CA LEU A 325 -10.85 -18.43 -9.99
C LEU A 325 -9.98 -18.72 -11.22
N SER A 326 -9.74 -20.00 -11.49
CA SER A 326 -8.99 -20.42 -12.67
C SER A 326 -9.81 -20.21 -13.94
N LEU A 327 -9.17 -19.69 -14.97
CA LEU A 327 -9.72 -19.51 -16.32
C LEU A 327 -8.96 -20.40 -17.31
N PRO A 328 -9.54 -20.65 -18.52
CA PRO A 328 -8.81 -21.31 -19.60
C PRO A 328 -7.47 -20.63 -19.90
N HIS A 329 -6.56 -21.39 -20.55
CA HIS A 329 -5.21 -20.93 -20.94
C HIS A 329 -4.36 -20.45 -19.75
N GLU A 330 -4.48 -21.12 -18.59
CA GLU A 330 -3.75 -20.82 -17.35
C GLU A 330 -4.00 -19.38 -16.83
N GLY A 331 -5.08 -18.73 -17.27
CA GLY A 331 -5.50 -17.43 -16.74
C GLY A 331 -6.08 -17.56 -15.33
N THR A 332 -6.05 -16.47 -14.57
CA THR A 332 -6.63 -16.36 -13.24
C THR A 332 -7.47 -15.10 -13.13
N LEU A 333 -8.70 -15.24 -12.68
CA LEU A 333 -9.58 -14.12 -12.34
C LEU A 333 -9.58 -13.93 -10.82
N LYS A 334 -9.08 -12.79 -10.35
CA LYS A 334 -9.20 -12.33 -8.98
C LYS A 334 -10.48 -11.50 -8.90
N LEU A 335 -11.50 -12.03 -8.26
CA LEU A 335 -12.87 -11.49 -8.28
C LEU A 335 -13.33 -11.12 -6.87
N THR A 336 -13.96 -9.96 -6.70
CA THR A 336 -14.65 -9.59 -5.47
C THR A 336 -15.90 -10.47 -5.29
N THR A 337 -15.88 -11.33 -4.27
CA THR A 337 -16.91 -12.33 -4.01
C THR A 337 -17.74 -12.06 -2.76
N ALA A 338 -17.24 -11.28 -1.81
CA ALA A 338 -17.90 -10.99 -0.55
C ALA A 338 -17.51 -9.64 0.03
N LYS A 339 -18.30 -9.15 0.98
CA LYS A 339 -17.93 -8.11 1.95
C LYS A 339 -17.58 -8.76 3.28
N TYR A 340 -16.67 -8.14 4.04
CA TYR A 340 -16.36 -8.63 5.38
C TYR A 340 -16.83 -7.68 6.49
N TYR A 341 -17.11 -8.28 7.64
CA TYR A 341 -17.66 -7.65 8.83
C TYR A 341 -16.82 -8.06 10.03
N ILE A 342 -16.24 -7.09 10.73
CA ILE A 342 -15.41 -7.31 11.92
C ILE A 342 -16.29 -7.58 13.16
N PRO A 343 -15.72 -7.90 14.34
CA PRO A 343 -16.49 -8.46 15.46
C PRO A 343 -17.70 -7.65 15.92
N SER A 344 -17.66 -6.32 15.87
CA SER A 344 -18.81 -5.47 16.19
C SER A 344 -19.98 -5.62 15.20
N GLY A 345 -19.76 -6.25 14.06
CA GLY A 345 -20.74 -6.40 12.97
C GLY A 345 -20.66 -5.30 11.91
N ARG A 346 -19.78 -4.29 12.08
CA ARG A 346 -19.61 -3.21 11.12
C ARG A 346 -18.84 -3.67 9.86
N CYS A 347 -19.24 -3.13 8.70
CA CYS A 347 -18.49 -3.24 7.45
C CYS A 347 -17.69 -1.95 7.24
N ILE A 348 -16.39 -2.06 7.08
CA ILE A 348 -15.49 -0.90 6.99
C ILE A 348 -15.36 -0.33 5.58
N GLN A 349 -16.04 -0.90 4.57
CA GLN A 349 -15.97 -0.47 3.18
C GLN A 349 -16.34 1.01 3.03
N ARG A 350 -15.37 1.85 2.63
CA ARG A 350 -15.53 3.30 2.56
C ARG A 350 -16.21 3.76 1.27
N LEU A 351 -15.78 3.19 0.13
CA LEU A 351 -16.25 3.60 -1.19
C LEU A 351 -17.36 2.66 -1.67
N ASP A 352 -18.46 3.24 -2.13
CA ASP A 352 -19.49 2.50 -2.85
C ASP A 352 -19.19 2.51 -4.36
N TYR A 353 -18.95 1.32 -4.91
CA TYR A 353 -18.67 1.12 -6.33
C TYR A 353 -19.95 0.90 -7.17
N HIS A 354 -21.14 1.02 -6.57
CA HIS A 354 -22.38 0.88 -7.33
C HIS A 354 -22.48 1.94 -8.46
N GLU A 355 -22.07 3.15 -8.18
CA GLU A 355 -22.04 4.24 -9.15
C GLU A 355 -20.99 4.00 -10.26
N SER A 356 -19.90 3.33 -9.97
CA SER A 356 -18.86 2.98 -10.98
C SER A 356 -19.42 2.07 -12.07
N ARG A 357 -20.37 1.19 -11.75
CA ARG A 357 -21.10 0.35 -12.72
C ARG A 357 -21.95 1.17 -13.69
N LEU A 358 -22.27 2.41 -13.33
CA LEU A 358 -23.01 3.37 -14.14
C LEU A 358 -22.09 4.37 -14.86
N GLY A 359 -20.76 4.12 -14.84
CA GLY A 359 -19.76 5.02 -15.44
C GLY A 359 -19.50 6.30 -14.65
N ARG A 360 -19.85 6.33 -13.36
CA ARG A 360 -19.63 7.47 -12.45
C ARG A 360 -18.50 7.14 -11.47
N GLU A 361 -17.96 8.17 -10.81
CA GLU A 361 -16.96 7.98 -9.74
C GLU A 361 -17.57 7.30 -8.51
N ALA A 362 -16.77 6.43 -7.87
CA ALA A 362 -17.14 5.81 -6.60
C ALA A 362 -17.27 6.89 -5.51
N LYS A 363 -18.34 6.80 -4.72
CA LYS A 363 -18.63 7.79 -3.69
C LYS A 363 -18.35 7.26 -2.28
N GLU A 364 -17.90 8.15 -1.42
CA GLU A 364 -17.86 7.89 0.02
C GLU A 364 -19.26 7.90 0.61
N THR A 365 -19.52 6.97 1.54
CA THR A 365 -20.74 7.03 2.34
C THR A 365 -20.71 8.29 3.22
N PRO A 366 -21.70 9.20 3.10
CA PRO A 366 -21.78 10.39 3.94
C PRO A 366 -21.80 10.03 5.44
N ASP A 367 -21.19 10.87 6.29
CA ASP A 367 -21.09 10.59 7.73
C ASP A 367 -22.46 10.44 8.41
N SER A 368 -23.49 11.12 7.91
CA SER A 368 -24.87 11.00 8.37
C SER A 368 -25.51 9.62 8.15
N LEU A 369 -25.00 8.86 7.18
CA LEU A 369 -25.49 7.52 6.84
C LEU A 369 -24.65 6.39 7.43
N LYS A 370 -23.54 6.70 8.12
CA LYS A 370 -22.69 5.71 8.78
C LYS A 370 -23.35 5.19 10.05
N ALA A 371 -23.62 3.89 10.10
CA ALA A 371 -24.24 3.27 11.26
C ALA A 371 -23.30 3.24 12.48
N LEU A 372 -23.87 3.36 13.66
CA LEU A 372 -23.16 3.29 14.93
C LEU A 372 -23.16 1.85 15.43
N PHE A 373 -21.98 1.37 15.80
CA PHE A 373 -21.72 0.08 16.43
C PHE A 373 -20.96 0.29 17.74
N HIS A 374 -20.75 -0.77 18.49
CA HIS A 374 -20.03 -0.72 19.75
C HIS A 374 -19.00 -1.84 19.84
N THR A 375 -17.86 -1.55 20.46
CA THR A 375 -16.87 -2.55 20.84
C THR A 375 -17.39 -3.47 21.94
N ALA A 376 -16.66 -4.50 22.32
CA ALA A 376 -17.03 -5.41 23.39
C ALA A 376 -17.23 -4.68 24.75
N ALA A 377 -16.45 -3.65 25.03
CA ALA A 377 -16.60 -2.81 26.23
C ALA A 377 -17.65 -1.69 26.07
N GLY A 378 -18.29 -1.54 24.90
CA GLY A 378 -19.32 -0.54 24.67
C GLY A 378 -18.81 0.81 24.12
N ARG A 379 -17.55 0.92 23.67
CA ARG A 379 -17.03 2.12 23.01
C ARG A 379 -17.69 2.31 21.64
N PRO A 380 -18.10 3.55 21.25
CA PRO A 380 -18.76 3.79 19.98
C PRO A 380 -17.76 3.70 18.82
N VAL A 381 -18.13 2.95 17.77
CA VAL A 381 -17.40 2.83 16.51
C VAL A 381 -18.38 2.90 15.33
N ARG A 382 -17.91 3.30 14.15
CA ARG A 382 -18.78 3.48 12.98
C ARG A 382 -18.35 2.58 11.83
N ASP A 383 -19.27 2.26 10.94
CA ASP A 383 -19.01 1.56 9.68
C ASP A 383 -18.64 2.50 8.53
N ALA A 384 -18.53 1.93 7.31
CA ALA A 384 -18.40 2.62 6.02
C ALA A 384 -17.31 3.72 5.98
N GLY A 385 -16.27 3.58 6.76
CA GLY A 385 -15.26 4.64 6.82
C GLY A 385 -13.82 4.17 7.04
N GLY A 386 -13.52 2.87 6.97
CA GLY A 386 -12.26 2.31 7.46
C GLY A 386 -12.20 2.27 8.98
N ILE A 387 -11.02 1.99 9.53
CA ILE A 387 -10.77 1.99 10.97
C ILE A 387 -10.33 3.39 11.39
N VAL A 388 -11.11 3.99 12.29
CA VAL A 388 -10.74 5.25 12.93
C VAL A 388 -9.90 4.91 14.16
N PRO A 389 -8.68 5.46 14.30
CA PRO A 389 -7.83 5.16 15.44
C PRO A 389 -8.40 5.73 16.75
N ASP A 390 -8.10 5.06 17.87
CA ASP A 390 -8.48 5.52 19.21
C ASP A 390 -7.69 6.77 19.62
N VAL A 391 -6.43 6.86 19.14
CA VAL A 391 -5.57 8.04 19.29
C VAL A 391 -5.18 8.52 17.91
N SER A 392 -5.86 9.59 17.47
CA SER A 392 -5.59 10.20 16.16
C SER A 392 -4.41 11.15 16.26
N ILE A 393 -3.44 10.95 15.36
CA ILE A 393 -2.31 11.86 15.18
C ILE A 393 -2.44 12.51 13.81
N GLN A 394 -2.58 13.82 13.79
CA GLN A 394 -2.65 14.54 12.53
C GLN A 394 -1.32 14.40 11.77
N LYS A 395 -1.41 14.30 10.46
CA LYS A 395 -0.24 14.38 9.59
C LYS A 395 0.33 15.79 9.77
N ASP A 396 1.60 15.89 10.15
CA ASP A 396 2.36 17.06 9.72
C ASP A 396 2.19 17.11 8.20
N SER A 397 1.60 18.19 7.70
CA SER A 397 1.47 18.39 6.26
C SER A 397 2.90 18.42 5.72
N LEU A 398 3.34 17.28 5.12
CA LEU A 398 4.63 17.25 4.47
C LEU A 398 4.61 18.33 3.39
N PRO A 399 5.55 19.26 3.43
CA PRO A 399 5.63 20.30 2.42
C PRO A 399 5.63 19.69 1.02
N THR A 400 4.87 20.24 0.11
CA THR A 400 4.78 19.78 -1.29
C THR A 400 6.17 19.64 -1.92
N MET A 401 7.11 20.46 -1.51
CA MET A 401 8.52 20.38 -1.92
C MET A 401 9.16 19.02 -1.64
N LEU A 402 8.85 18.35 -0.51
CA LEU A 402 9.41 17.02 -0.22
C LEU A 402 8.94 15.96 -1.23
N TYR A 403 7.72 16.08 -1.74
CA TYR A 403 7.26 15.23 -2.83
C TYR A 403 8.15 15.42 -4.07
N TYR A 404 8.39 16.68 -4.50
CA TYR A 404 9.25 16.94 -5.65
C TYR A 404 10.70 16.49 -5.42
N LEU A 405 11.26 16.70 -4.21
CA LEU A 405 12.59 16.23 -3.86
C LEU A 405 12.71 14.70 -3.92
N SER A 406 11.67 13.97 -3.51
CA SER A 406 11.70 12.51 -3.46
C SER A 406 11.72 11.84 -4.83
N TYR A 407 11.20 12.51 -5.86
CA TYR A 407 11.22 12.02 -7.25
C TYR A 407 12.32 12.66 -8.10
N ASN A 408 13.09 13.62 -7.53
CA ASN A 408 14.12 14.33 -8.28
C ASN A 408 15.39 13.49 -8.45
N PRO A 409 15.85 13.21 -9.68
CA PRO A 409 17.03 12.41 -9.94
C PRO A 409 18.32 13.04 -9.41
N ASP A 410 18.44 14.38 -9.38
CA ASP A 410 19.64 15.05 -8.87
C ASP A 410 19.77 14.88 -7.34
N VAL A 411 18.65 14.83 -6.62
CA VAL A 411 18.64 14.52 -5.18
C VAL A 411 19.11 13.10 -4.92
N PHE A 412 18.59 12.13 -5.70
CA PHE A 412 19.04 10.74 -5.64
C PHE A 412 20.55 10.61 -5.93
N ASP A 413 21.04 11.32 -6.94
CA ASP A 413 22.44 11.33 -7.32
C ASP A 413 23.33 12.02 -6.27
N TRP A 414 22.84 13.06 -5.60
CA TRP A 414 23.54 13.70 -4.49
C TRP A 414 23.73 12.72 -3.32
N VAL A 415 22.66 12.01 -2.92
CA VAL A 415 22.73 10.95 -1.91
C VAL A 415 23.73 9.86 -2.32
N THR A 416 23.73 9.46 -3.60
CA THR A 416 24.66 8.46 -4.12
C THR A 416 26.11 8.98 -4.06
N LYS A 417 26.36 10.24 -4.44
CA LYS A 417 27.69 10.89 -4.33
C LYS A 417 28.15 11.01 -2.88
N TYR A 418 27.23 11.26 -1.95
CA TYR A 418 27.53 11.27 -0.52
C TYR A 418 28.15 9.93 -0.09
N THR A 419 27.58 8.81 -0.53
CA THR A 419 28.12 7.48 -0.20
C THR A 419 29.48 7.15 -0.85
N LEU A 420 29.84 7.83 -1.93
CA LEU A 420 31.18 7.70 -2.53
C LEU A 420 32.24 8.46 -1.74
N LYS A 421 31.87 9.58 -1.11
CA LYS A 421 32.76 10.40 -0.27
C LYS A 421 32.92 9.80 1.14
N HIS A 422 31.89 9.13 1.68
CA HIS A 422 31.85 8.61 3.03
C HIS A 422 31.70 7.08 3.00
N THR A 423 32.75 6.35 3.35
CA THR A 423 32.73 4.86 3.36
C THR A 423 31.94 4.30 4.54
N LYS A 424 31.73 5.08 5.59
CA LYS A 424 30.99 4.74 6.81
C LYS A 424 30.21 5.96 7.30
N ILE A 425 29.14 5.72 7.97
CA ILE A 425 28.37 6.71 8.75
C ILE A 425 28.10 6.18 10.14
N ASP A 426 27.64 7.04 11.05
CA ASP A 426 27.21 6.64 12.39
C ASP A 426 26.01 5.69 12.34
N SER A 427 25.64 5.11 13.49
CA SER A 427 24.46 4.26 13.60
C SER A 427 23.20 4.96 13.06
N PRO A 428 22.20 4.23 12.58
CA PRO A 428 20.97 4.82 12.05
C PRO A 428 20.32 5.86 12.98
N GLN A 429 20.40 5.61 14.28
CA GLN A 429 19.82 6.49 15.30
C GLN A 429 20.67 7.76 15.54
N ALA A 430 22.00 7.67 15.43
CA ALA A 430 22.92 8.77 15.74
C ALA A 430 23.26 9.64 14.51
N PHE A 431 23.11 9.10 13.30
CA PHE A 431 23.47 9.81 12.08
C PHE A 431 22.68 11.10 11.90
N ALA A 432 23.37 12.19 11.66
CA ALA A 432 22.78 13.49 11.33
C ALA A 432 23.67 14.21 10.31
N LEU A 433 23.05 14.82 9.31
CA LEU A 433 23.76 15.71 8.37
C LEU A 433 24.21 16.99 9.11
N THR A 434 25.45 17.38 8.89
CA THR A 434 25.96 18.67 9.35
C THR A 434 25.31 19.82 8.58
N ASP A 435 25.43 21.05 9.09
CA ASP A 435 24.92 22.23 8.37
C ASP A 435 25.73 22.54 7.11
N SER A 436 27.01 22.19 7.10
CA SER A 436 27.86 22.32 5.91
C SER A 436 27.47 21.37 4.80
N GLU A 437 27.17 20.11 5.12
CA GLU A 437 26.68 19.12 4.14
C GLU A 437 25.29 19.48 3.61
N TYR A 438 24.43 20.04 4.47
CA TYR A 438 23.14 20.56 4.02
C TYR A 438 23.31 21.75 3.07
N ALA A 439 24.24 22.67 3.35
CA ALA A 439 24.53 23.79 2.46
C ALA A 439 25.06 23.32 1.09
N ASP A 440 25.94 22.29 1.05
CA ASP A 440 26.39 21.65 -0.21
C ASP A 440 25.20 21.09 -1.01
N PHE A 441 24.23 20.44 -0.34
CA PHE A 441 23.00 19.99 -0.97
C PHE A 441 22.17 21.14 -1.56
N VAL A 442 21.98 22.22 -0.80
CA VAL A 442 21.22 23.41 -1.23
C VAL A 442 21.88 24.06 -2.46
N ASP A 443 23.19 24.19 -2.46
CA ASP A 443 23.95 24.80 -3.57
C ASP A 443 23.88 23.89 -4.83
N MET A 444 23.99 22.58 -4.66
CA MET A 444 23.76 21.63 -5.75
C MET A 444 22.37 21.84 -6.35
N LEU A 445 21.33 21.87 -5.53
CA LEU A 445 19.95 21.96 -6.00
C LEU A 445 19.68 23.29 -6.72
N LYS A 446 20.21 24.40 -6.21
CA LYS A 446 20.17 25.73 -6.88
C LYS A 446 20.82 25.67 -8.26
N SER A 447 21.96 24.99 -8.40
CA SER A 447 22.70 24.88 -9.67
C SER A 447 21.93 24.11 -10.75
N LYS A 448 20.98 23.23 -10.34
CA LYS A 448 20.19 22.33 -11.21
C LYS A 448 18.84 22.91 -11.65
N LYS A 449 18.53 24.17 -11.29
CA LYS A 449 17.25 24.82 -11.61
C LYS A 449 16.04 23.96 -11.17
N PHE A 450 16.10 23.45 -9.94
CA PHE A 450 15.01 22.68 -9.36
C PHE A 450 13.71 23.50 -9.34
N ASP A 451 12.65 22.94 -9.89
CA ASP A 451 11.33 23.55 -9.96
C ASP A 451 10.30 22.73 -9.17
N TYR A 452 9.33 23.41 -8.57
CA TYR A 452 8.27 22.81 -7.78
C TYR A 452 7.04 23.73 -7.72
N ASP A 453 5.88 23.11 -7.78
CA ASP A 453 4.59 23.80 -7.71
C ASP A 453 4.25 24.24 -6.29
N ARG A 454 3.66 25.42 -6.17
CA ARG A 454 2.98 25.86 -4.95
C ARG A 454 1.48 25.80 -5.12
N GLN A 455 0.81 25.08 -4.25
CA GLN A 455 -0.65 25.00 -4.23
C GLN A 455 -1.29 26.37 -3.96
N SER A 456 -0.61 27.23 -3.16
CA SER A 456 -1.04 28.61 -2.91
C SER A 456 -1.12 29.45 -4.19
N LEU A 457 -0.16 29.32 -5.12
CA LEU A 457 -0.21 30.01 -6.41
C LEU A 457 -1.35 29.48 -7.28
N LYS A 458 -1.54 28.17 -7.36
CA LYS A 458 -2.66 27.57 -8.10
C LYS A 458 -4.02 28.03 -7.54
N ALA A 459 -4.14 28.11 -6.22
CA ALA A 459 -5.35 28.61 -5.57
C ALA A 459 -5.57 30.11 -5.86
N LEU A 460 -4.50 30.90 -5.87
CA LEU A 460 -4.56 32.33 -6.22
C LEU A 460 -4.95 32.55 -7.68
N ASP A 461 -4.43 31.74 -8.61
CA ASP A 461 -4.80 31.78 -10.02
C ASP A 461 -6.28 31.47 -10.20
N LYS A 462 -6.74 30.41 -9.51
CA LYS A 462 -8.15 30.05 -9.53
C LYS A 462 -9.06 31.12 -8.93
N LEU A 463 -8.63 31.74 -7.82
CA LEU A 463 -9.34 32.86 -7.21
C LEU A 463 -9.43 34.05 -8.18
N LYS A 464 -8.32 34.37 -8.89
CA LYS A 464 -8.28 35.44 -9.89
C LYS A 464 -9.28 35.19 -11.03
N GLU A 465 -9.30 33.97 -11.59
CA GLU A 465 -10.25 33.56 -12.63
C GLU A 465 -11.71 33.73 -12.17
N ILE A 466 -12.01 33.28 -10.94
CA ILE A 466 -13.38 33.39 -10.38
C ILE A 466 -13.75 34.86 -10.19
N ALA A 467 -12.86 35.68 -9.58
CA ALA A 467 -13.13 37.09 -9.34
C ALA A 467 -13.30 37.90 -10.64
N GLU A 468 -12.59 37.55 -11.72
CA GLU A 468 -12.74 38.12 -13.04
C GLU A 468 -14.11 37.77 -13.65
N PHE A 469 -14.52 36.52 -13.56
CA PHE A 469 -15.81 36.03 -14.04
C PHE A 469 -17.00 36.71 -13.29
N GLU A 470 -16.87 36.93 -11.97
CA GLU A 470 -17.85 37.59 -11.12
C GLU A 470 -17.83 39.12 -11.26
N GLY A 471 -16.90 39.70 -12.03
CA GLY A 471 -16.78 41.15 -12.21
C GLY A 471 -16.19 41.90 -11.01
N HIS A 472 -15.51 41.20 -10.08
CA HIS A 472 -14.91 41.73 -8.87
C HIS A 472 -13.42 42.06 -9.00
N LEU A 473 -12.79 41.83 -10.17
CA LEU A 473 -11.39 42.10 -10.42
C LEU A 473 -11.14 43.54 -10.93
N ASP A 474 -11.49 44.54 -10.09
CA ASP A 474 -11.17 45.93 -10.36
C ASP A 474 -9.66 46.23 -10.29
N ARG A 475 -9.23 47.46 -10.54
CA ARG A 475 -7.83 47.87 -10.51
C ARG A 475 -7.15 47.61 -9.15
N HIS A 476 -7.88 47.82 -8.05
CA HIS A 476 -7.35 47.63 -6.70
C HIS A 476 -7.22 46.14 -6.36
N ALA A 477 -8.24 45.34 -6.63
CA ALA A 477 -8.22 43.89 -6.45
C ALA A 477 -7.09 43.24 -7.27
N LYS A 478 -6.91 43.69 -8.54
CA LYS A 478 -5.81 43.18 -9.38
C LYS A 478 -4.44 43.50 -8.77
N MET A 479 -4.22 44.71 -8.26
CA MET A 479 -2.94 45.07 -7.58
C MET A 479 -2.69 44.19 -6.35
N LEU A 480 -3.72 43.88 -5.54
CA LEU A 480 -3.60 43.01 -4.38
C LEU A 480 -3.25 41.57 -4.79
N VAL A 481 -3.89 41.04 -5.83
CA VAL A 481 -3.61 39.70 -6.38
C VAL A 481 -2.17 39.63 -6.89
N ASP A 482 -1.70 40.64 -7.66
CA ASP A 482 -0.36 40.67 -8.20
C ASP A 482 0.71 40.82 -7.09
N SER A 483 0.41 41.61 -6.05
CA SER A 483 1.28 41.73 -4.85
C SER A 483 1.37 40.40 -4.10
N LEU A 484 0.24 39.72 -3.89
CA LEU A 484 0.21 38.42 -3.23
C LEU A 484 0.92 37.36 -4.06
N ARG A 485 0.75 37.39 -5.40
CA ARG A 485 1.49 36.50 -6.32
C ARG A 485 2.99 36.65 -6.14
N SER A 486 3.49 37.89 -6.17
CA SER A 486 4.93 38.18 -5.98
C SER A 486 5.45 37.68 -4.63
N ALA A 487 4.64 37.84 -3.56
CA ALA A 487 5.01 37.33 -2.24
C ALA A 487 5.01 35.80 -2.13
N LEU A 488 4.22 35.11 -2.97
CA LEU A 488 4.11 33.65 -3.00
C LEU A 488 5.01 32.99 -4.06
N GLU A 489 5.74 33.74 -4.87
CA GLU A 489 6.65 33.16 -5.86
C GLU A 489 7.69 32.25 -5.20
N PRO A 490 8.01 31.10 -5.83
CA PRO A 490 8.99 30.18 -5.31
C PRO A 490 10.35 30.85 -5.11
N ASN A 491 10.87 30.75 -3.90
CA ASN A 491 12.24 31.11 -3.58
C ASN A 491 12.93 29.90 -2.97
N LEU A 492 13.64 29.14 -3.80
CA LEU A 492 14.23 27.87 -3.42
C LEU A 492 15.11 27.98 -2.15
N GLY A 493 15.92 29.02 -2.04
CA GLY A 493 16.79 29.20 -0.88
C GLY A 493 16.02 29.44 0.41
N LYS A 494 15.03 30.35 0.38
CA LYS A 494 14.17 30.64 1.53
C LYS A 494 13.31 29.44 1.91
N ASP A 495 12.78 28.74 0.91
CA ASP A 495 11.92 27.58 1.14
C ASP A 495 12.69 26.39 1.73
N LEU A 496 13.88 26.09 1.21
CA LEU A 496 14.77 25.07 1.78
C LEU A 496 15.21 25.40 3.21
N GLU A 497 15.45 26.67 3.53
CA GLU A 497 15.77 27.06 4.91
C GLU A 497 14.57 26.91 5.84
N SER A 498 13.38 27.34 5.42
CA SER A 498 12.14 27.19 6.22
C SER A 498 11.76 25.73 6.46
N MET A 499 12.15 24.83 5.54
CA MET A 499 11.85 23.39 5.58
C MET A 499 13.06 22.53 5.97
N LYS A 500 14.16 23.15 6.41
CA LYS A 500 15.45 22.50 6.69
C LYS A 500 15.32 21.21 7.49
N THR A 501 14.54 21.22 8.57
CA THR A 501 14.32 20.04 9.41
C THR A 501 13.70 18.88 8.65
N HIS A 502 12.71 19.14 7.82
CA HIS A 502 12.02 18.10 7.04
C HIS A 502 12.91 17.56 5.91
N VAL A 503 13.63 18.47 5.23
CA VAL A 503 14.54 18.11 4.14
C VAL A 503 15.74 17.31 4.68
N LYS A 504 16.36 17.75 5.79
CA LYS A 504 17.43 16.98 6.45
C LYS A 504 16.94 15.59 6.85
N LYS A 505 15.77 15.48 7.48
CA LYS A 505 15.19 14.18 7.87
C LYS A 505 15.02 13.25 6.66
N TYR A 506 14.55 13.76 5.52
CA TYR A 506 14.41 13.00 4.28
C TYR A 506 15.76 12.53 3.73
N LEU A 507 16.75 13.43 3.63
CA LEU A 507 18.10 13.13 3.14
C LEU A 507 18.81 12.12 4.04
N GLU A 508 18.73 12.31 5.35
CA GLU A 508 19.31 11.41 6.36
C GLU A 508 18.73 10.00 6.24
N GLY A 509 17.39 9.86 6.10
CA GLY A 509 16.75 8.57 5.85
C GLY A 509 17.22 7.94 4.54
N SER A 510 17.34 8.73 3.49
CA SER A 510 17.83 8.28 2.18
C SER A 510 19.30 7.83 2.23
N ILE A 511 20.16 8.54 2.98
CA ILE A 511 21.56 8.16 3.20
C ILE A 511 21.62 6.88 4.04
N VAL A 512 20.92 6.82 5.17
CA VAL A 512 20.90 5.65 6.06
C VAL A 512 20.50 4.39 5.30
N SER A 513 19.52 4.47 4.38
CA SER A 513 19.11 3.32 3.55
C SER A 513 20.25 2.74 2.70
N ARG A 514 21.24 3.56 2.30
CA ARG A 514 22.38 3.11 1.49
C ARG A 514 23.40 2.27 2.27
N TYR A 515 23.47 2.45 3.60
CA TYR A 515 24.42 1.74 4.46
C TYR A 515 23.76 0.62 5.27
N TYR A 516 22.52 0.86 5.69
CA TYR A 516 21.80 -0.01 6.64
C TYR A 516 20.49 -0.56 6.07
N TYR A 517 20.24 -0.39 4.78
CA TYR A 517 19.03 -0.86 4.08
C TYR A 517 17.72 -0.36 4.76
N ARG A 518 16.62 -0.98 4.43
CA ARG A 518 15.30 -0.67 5.03
C ARG A 518 15.29 -0.79 6.56
N ARG A 519 16.05 -1.76 7.08
CA ARG A 519 16.21 -1.97 8.52
C ARG A 519 16.69 -0.71 9.23
N GLY A 520 17.75 -0.07 8.76
CA GLY A 520 18.29 1.14 9.37
C GLY A 520 17.34 2.33 9.32
N VAL A 521 16.54 2.44 8.25
CA VAL A 521 15.51 3.48 8.16
C VAL A 521 14.47 3.29 9.28
N ILE A 522 13.98 2.06 9.49
CA ILE A 522 13.02 1.75 10.56
C ILE A 522 13.63 2.03 11.94
N GLU A 523 14.87 1.61 12.19
CA GLU A 523 15.59 1.89 13.45
C GLU A 523 15.65 3.40 13.74
N ARG A 524 15.86 4.23 12.72
CA ARG A 524 15.83 5.69 12.84
C ARG A 524 14.41 6.20 13.13
N GLU A 525 13.40 5.67 12.45
CA GLU A 525 12.02 6.06 12.63
C GLU A 525 11.53 5.80 14.07
N LEU A 526 12.02 4.76 14.76
CA LEU A 526 11.67 4.49 16.16
C LEU A 526 11.93 5.68 17.10
N ILE A 527 12.90 6.54 16.79
CA ILE A 527 13.24 7.72 17.62
C ILE A 527 12.77 9.05 17.02
N THR A 528 12.51 9.10 15.72
CA THR A 528 12.21 10.37 15.02
C THR A 528 10.74 10.54 14.66
N ASP A 529 9.96 9.45 14.59
CA ASP A 529 8.56 9.48 14.17
C ASP A 529 7.64 9.89 15.34
N PRO A 530 6.82 10.94 15.19
CA PRO A 530 5.87 11.37 16.23
C PRO A 530 4.85 10.30 16.64
N ILE A 531 4.39 9.47 15.67
CA ILE A 531 3.43 8.39 15.94
C ILE A 531 4.08 7.32 16.81
N MET A 532 5.35 6.98 16.53
CA MET A 532 6.11 6.05 17.36
C MET A 532 6.32 6.57 18.76
N LYS A 533 6.67 7.86 18.91
CA LYS A 533 6.83 8.49 20.23
C LYS A 533 5.54 8.45 21.04
N GLU A 534 4.40 8.71 20.42
CA GLU A 534 3.09 8.64 21.06
C GLU A 534 2.75 7.21 21.49
N ALA A 535 2.96 6.22 20.62
CA ALA A 535 2.72 4.81 20.94
C ALA A 535 3.61 4.32 22.10
N ASP A 536 4.89 4.68 22.09
CA ASP A 536 5.86 4.35 23.13
C ASP A 536 5.50 5.06 24.47
N SER A 537 5.05 6.30 24.40
CA SER A 537 4.53 7.05 25.56
C SER A 537 3.26 6.42 26.13
N LEU A 538 2.34 6.01 25.26
CA LEU A 538 1.07 5.40 25.66
C LEU A 538 1.28 4.08 26.39
N LEU A 539 2.22 3.23 25.93
CA LEU A 539 2.56 1.99 26.62
C LEU A 539 3.20 2.24 28.00
N SER A 540 3.84 3.40 28.22
CA SER A 540 4.42 3.78 29.52
C SER A 540 3.41 4.39 30.49
N ASP A 541 2.24 4.82 30.01
CA ASP A 541 1.14 5.36 30.83
C ASP A 541 -0.02 4.34 30.91
N GLU A 542 0.13 3.39 31.84
CA GLU A 542 -0.85 2.30 32.03
C GLU A 542 -2.26 2.82 32.34
N VAL A 543 -2.38 3.94 33.04
CA VAL A 543 -3.68 4.54 33.39
C VAL A 543 -4.35 5.07 32.12
N ARG A 544 -3.63 5.83 31.30
CA ARG A 544 -4.12 6.36 30.03
C ARG A 544 -4.48 5.22 29.07
N TYR A 545 -3.60 4.22 28.93
CA TYR A 545 -3.83 3.04 28.10
C TYR A 545 -5.13 2.32 28.48
N ARG A 546 -5.32 2.01 29.76
CA ARG A 546 -6.53 1.34 30.25
C ARG A 546 -7.79 2.19 30.12
N ASN A 547 -7.68 3.52 30.29
CA ASN A 547 -8.84 4.40 30.17
C ASN A 547 -9.35 4.50 28.72
N ILE A 548 -8.48 4.43 27.71
CA ILE A 548 -8.88 4.39 26.30
C ILE A 548 -9.70 3.14 25.98
N LEU A 549 -9.39 2.00 26.60
CA LEU A 549 -10.09 0.72 26.38
C LEU A 549 -11.40 0.58 27.17
N LYS A 550 -11.73 1.54 28.05
CA LYS A 550 -12.98 1.53 28.81
C LYS A 550 -14.10 2.23 28.04
N PRO A 551 -15.38 1.90 28.32
CA PRO A 551 -16.50 2.63 27.72
C PRO A 551 -16.43 4.11 28.10
N SER A 552 -16.78 4.97 27.16
CA SER A 552 -17.02 6.39 27.45
C SER A 552 -18.18 6.49 28.44
N LYS A 553 -17.96 7.15 29.58
CA LYS A 553 -19.04 7.42 30.57
C LYS A 553 -20.07 8.36 29.97
#